data_6ab6cf568b7492eda481657ec5dae47a
#
_entry.id   6ab6cf568b7492eda481657ec5dae47a
#
_cell.length_a   1.000
_cell.length_b   1.000
_cell.length_c   1.000
_cell.angle_alpha   90.00
_cell.angle_beta   90.00
_cell.angle_gamma   90.00
#
_symmetry.space_group_name_H-M   'P 1'
#
loop_
_entity.id
_entity.type
_entity.pdbx_description
1 polymer ?
#
loop_
_entity_poly.entity_id
_entity_poly.type
_entity_poly.pdbx_seq_one_letter_code
_entity_poly.pdbx_strand_id
1 'polypeptide(L)'
;MANDDHSPITVSQAKSLFADWNSAPAIVHAVSGGPDSIALMWLAARWRRALKRGPRLIAVTVDHGLRREAAREARAVKRLARALDLPHRTLRWRGAKPKTGVPAAARAARYRLLAGVARASGATHILTAHTRDDQAETLLMRLLRGSGITGLAAMARQSEREGVWLARPLLGIPKSQLVATLNKAKIAFADDPTNRDINYTRPRLRALIL
;
A
#
# COMPACT_ATOMS: atom_id res chain seq x y z
N MET A 1 -9.53 18.65 -18.66
CA MET A 1 -10.29 18.51 -17.41
C MET A 1 -9.28 18.54 -16.28
N ALA A 2 -9.29 19.56 -15.45
CA ALA A 2 -8.49 19.61 -14.25
C ALA A 2 -8.90 18.42 -13.37
N ASN A 3 -7.95 17.54 -13.07
CA ASN A 3 -8.19 16.42 -12.18
C ASN A 3 -8.34 17.02 -10.79
N ASP A 4 -9.56 17.08 -10.25
CA ASP A 4 -9.79 17.56 -8.90
C ASP A 4 -9.20 16.55 -7.91
N ASP A 5 -8.00 16.86 -7.44
CA ASP A 5 -7.20 16.03 -6.53
C ASP A 5 -7.89 15.75 -5.18
N HIS A 6 -9.03 16.38 -4.93
CA HIS A 6 -9.83 16.22 -3.71
C HIS A 6 -11.16 15.47 -3.96
N SER A 7 -11.48 15.14 -5.21
CA SER A 7 -12.69 14.36 -5.53
C SER A 7 -12.51 12.87 -5.22
N PRO A 8 -13.53 12.19 -4.68
CA PRO A 8 -13.49 10.74 -4.48
C PRO A 8 -13.31 9.97 -5.79
N ILE A 9 -12.57 8.86 -5.73
CA ILE A 9 -12.38 7.96 -6.88
C ILE A 9 -13.73 7.42 -7.35
N THR A 10 -14.01 7.61 -8.63
CA THR A 10 -15.21 7.10 -9.29
C THR A 10 -15.14 5.59 -9.56
N VAL A 11 -16.27 4.95 -9.85
CA VAL A 11 -16.34 3.54 -10.20
C VAL A 11 -15.53 3.24 -11.47
N SER A 12 -15.58 4.14 -12.46
CA SER A 12 -14.82 3.98 -13.72
C SER A 12 -13.32 4.05 -13.46
N GLN A 13 -12.85 5.04 -12.71
CA GLN A 13 -11.44 5.14 -12.32
C GLN A 13 -10.99 3.89 -11.55
N ALA A 14 -11.78 3.41 -10.58
CA ALA A 14 -11.45 2.21 -9.83
C ALA A 14 -11.29 0.99 -10.75
N LYS A 15 -12.17 0.81 -11.75
CA LYS A 15 -12.02 -0.27 -12.74
C LYS A 15 -10.71 -0.18 -13.51
N SER A 16 -10.35 1.01 -13.98
CA SER A 16 -9.10 1.24 -14.75
C SER A 16 -7.85 1.00 -13.89
N LEU A 17 -7.89 1.33 -12.60
CA LEU A 17 -6.76 1.14 -11.69
C LEU A 17 -6.31 -0.33 -11.59
N PHE A 18 -7.25 -1.26 -11.69
CA PHE A 18 -7.01 -2.70 -11.48
C PHE A 18 -7.13 -3.55 -12.74
N ALA A 19 -7.37 -2.95 -13.90
CA ALA A 19 -7.65 -3.67 -15.16
C ALA A 19 -6.55 -4.69 -15.54
N ASP A 20 -5.28 -4.35 -15.27
CA ASP A 20 -4.12 -5.19 -15.60
C ASP A 20 -4.14 -6.56 -14.87
N TRP A 21 -4.93 -6.69 -13.82
CA TRP A 21 -4.93 -7.88 -12.96
C TRP A 21 -6.23 -8.67 -12.99
N ASN A 22 -7.14 -8.40 -13.96
CA ASN A 22 -8.42 -9.09 -14.09
C ASN A 22 -8.27 -10.63 -14.20
N SER A 23 -7.21 -11.08 -14.87
CA SER A 23 -6.95 -12.51 -15.12
C SER A 23 -5.99 -13.16 -14.12
N ALA A 24 -5.49 -12.41 -13.13
CA ALA A 24 -4.62 -12.99 -12.12
C ALA A 24 -5.35 -14.06 -11.30
N PRO A 25 -4.73 -15.19 -10.95
CA PRO A 25 -5.39 -16.26 -10.17
C PRO A 25 -5.69 -15.84 -8.73
N ALA A 26 -4.75 -15.15 -8.12
CA ALA A 26 -4.88 -14.57 -6.79
C ALA A 26 -3.96 -13.36 -6.63
N ILE A 27 -4.32 -12.48 -5.69
CA ILE A 27 -3.59 -11.24 -5.38
C ILE A 27 -3.53 -11.05 -3.87
N VAL A 28 -2.35 -10.73 -3.36
CA VAL A 28 -2.14 -10.31 -1.97
C VAL A 28 -2.19 -8.79 -1.87
N HIS A 29 -2.96 -8.26 -0.93
CA HIS A 29 -2.97 -6.84 -0.57
C HIS A 29 -2.16 -6.60 0.69
N ALA A 30 -1.11 -5.79 0.61
CA ALA A 30 -0.35 -5.35 1.77
C ALA A 30 -1.09 -4.20 2.47
N VAL A 31 -1.71 -4.46 3.62
CA VAL A 31 -2.53 -3.50 4.35
C VAL A 31 -1.88 -3.17 5.70
N SER A 32 -1.53 -1.91 5.91
CA SER A 32 -0.93 -1.42 7.17
C SER A 32 -1.94 -0.81 8.16
N GLY A 33 -3.12 -0.42 7.67
CA GLY A 33 -4.13 0.28 8.46
C GLY A 33 -4.22 1.78 8.17
N GLY A 34 -3.19 2.38 7.58
CA GLY A 34 -3.22 3.78 7.15
C GLY A 34 -4.14 4.02 5.94
N PRO A 35 -4.49 5.30 5.65
CA PRO A 35 -5.52 5.65 4.66
C PRO A 35 -5.26 5.04 3.30
N ASP A 36 -4.04 5.13 2.78
CA ASP A 36 -3.71 4.67 1.44
C ASP A 36 -3.92 3.15 1.29
N SER A 37 -3.48 2.36 2.27
CA SER A 37 -3.62 0.91 2.26
C SER A 37 -5.06 0.43 2.48
N ILE A 38 -5.83 1.16 3.28
CA ILE A 38 -7.26 0.93 3.48
C ILE A 38 -8.04 1.26 2.20
N ALA A 39 -7.73 2.39 1.56
CA ALA A 39 -8.34 2.78 0.28
C ALA A 39 -8.05 1.74 -0.81
N LEU A 40 -6.80 1.28 -0.92
CA LEU A 40 -6.42 0.22 -1.85
C LEU A 40 -7.26 -1.04 -1.63
N MET A 41 -7.36 -1.53 -0.39
CA MET A 41 -8.13 -2.72 -0.05
C MET A 41 -9.62 -2.56 -0.38
N TRP A 42 -10.21 -1.42 -0.02
CA TRP A 42 -11.63 -1.14 -0.26
C TRP A 42 -11.95 -1.03 -1.77
N LEU A 43 -11.14 -0.28 -2.52
CA LEU A 43 -11.29 -0.12 -3.97
C LEU A 43 -11.15 -1.47 -4.69
N ALA A 44 -10.16 -2.26 -4.32
CA ALA A 44 -9.93 -3.58 -4.91
C ALA A 44 -11.07 -4.57 -4.59
N ALA A 45 -11.62 -4.55 -3.38
CA ALA A 45 -12.79 -5.37 -3.04
C ALA A 45 -13.99 -5.01 -3.91
N ARG A 46 -14.25 -3.72 -4.11
CA ARG A 46 -15.34 -3.23 -4.98
C ARG A 46 -15.12 -3.60 -6.44
N TRP A 47 -13.91 -3.40 -6.95
CA TRP A 47 -13.54 -3.83 -8.29
C TRP A 47 -13.78 -5.34 -8.48
N ARG A 48 -13.29 -6.16 -7.54
CA ARG A 48 -13.45 -7.62 -7.62
C ARG A 48 -14.91 -8.06 -7.61
N ARG A 49 -15.76 -7.43 -6.80
CA ARG A 49 -17.21 -7.69 -6.76
C ARG A 49 -17.92 -7.34 -8.07
N ALA A 50 -17.41 -6.38 -8.82
CA ALA A 50 -17.96 -5.97 -10.12
C ALA A 50 -17.57 -6.92 -11.27
N LEU A 51 -16.66 -7.86 -11.05
CA LEU A 51 -16.22 -8.85 -12.05
C LEU A 51 -17.02 -10.15 -11.91
N LYS A 52 -17.53 -10.71 -13.03
CA LYS A 52 -18.11 -12.06 -13.06
C LYS A 52 -17.07 -13.11 -12.68
N ARG A 53 -15.86 -12.99 -13.22
CA ARG A 53 -14.68 -13.79 -12.89
C ARG A 53 -13.52 -12.87 -12.59
N GLY A 54 -12.65 -13.22 -11.66
CA GLY A 54 -11.51 -12.39 -11.30
C GLY A 54 -10.68 -13.00 -10.15
N PRO A 55 -9.60 -12.36 -9.76
CA PRO A 55 -8.65 -12.90 -8.80
C PRO A 55 -9.26 -13.14 -7.41
N ARG A 56 -8.74 -14.14 -6.72
CA ARG A 56 -8.95 -14.27 -5.27
C ARG A 56 -8.10 -13.20 -4.57
N LEU A 57 -8.72 -12.35 -3.76
CA LEU A 57 -8.05 -11.30 -3.00
C LEU A 57 -7.76 -11.77 -1.58
N ILE A 58 -6.56 -11.47 -1.06
CA ILE A 58 -6.13 -11.83 0.30
C ILE A 58 -5.51 -10.60 0.94
N ALA A 59 -6.10 -10.10 2.01
CA ALA A 59 -5.54 -8.99 2.78
C ALA A 59 -4.47 -9.50 3.77
N VAL A 60 -3.32 -8.86 3.82
CA VAL A 60 -2.21 -9.24 4.70
C VAL A 60 -1.67 -8.02 5.43
N THR A 61 -1.67 -8.08 6.75
CA THR A 61 -1.03 -7.09 7.63
C THR A 61 0.27 -7.67 8.18
N VAL A 62 1.36 -6.91 8.10
CA VAL A 62 2.63 -7.29 8.73
C VAL A 62 2.83 -6.46 9.99
N ASP A 63 2.78 -7.12 11.14
CA ASP A 63 3.15 -6.54 12.43
C ASP A 63 4.67 -6.67 12.61
N HIS A 64 5.35 -5.53 12.63
CA HIS A 64 6.79 -5.48 12.85
C HIS A 64 7.18 -5.66 14.32
N GLY A 65 6.21 -5.60 15.25
CA GLY A 65 6.44 -5.67 16.69
C GLY A 65 7.30 -4.49 17.21
N LEU A 66 7.21 -3.33 16.56
CA LEU A 66 7.95 -2.12 16.91
C LEU A 66 7.09 -1.12 17.70
N ARG A 67 5.76 -1.24 17.61
CA ARG A 67 4.80 -0.36 18.29
C ARG A 67 3.71 -1.18 18.97
N ARG A 68 3.23 -0.69 20.14
CA ARG A 68 2.13 -1.34 20.88
C ARG A 68 0.80 -1.28 20.12
N GLU A 69 0.58 -0.22 19.36
CA GLU A 69 -0.63 0.06 18.59
C GLU A 69 -0.82 -0.89 17.41
N ALA A 70 0.26 -1.48 16.87
CA ALA A 70 0.24 -2.35 15.69
C ALA A 70 -0.78 -3.50 15.80
N ALA A 71 -0.92 -4.09 16.99
CA ALA A 71 -1.89 -5.16 17.22
C ALA A 71 -3.36 -4.66 17.16
N ARG A 72 -3.62 -3.43 17.60
CA ARG A 72 -4.96 -2.79 17.51
C ARG A 72 -5.29 -2.44 16.07
N GLU A 73 -4.33 -1.89 15.34
CA GLU A 73 -4.45 -1.56 13.91
C GLU A 73 -4.72 -2.83 13.09
N ALA A 74 -3.95 -3.91 13.31
CA ALA A 74 -4.18 -5.19 12.64
C ALA A 74 -5.57 -5.78 12.90
N ARG A 75 -6.10 -5.62 14.13
CA ARG A 75 -7.48 -6.03 14.44
C ARG A 75 -8.52 -5.18 13.72
N ALA A 76 -8.29 -3.88 13.57
CA ALA A 76 -9.18 -3.01 12.81
C ALA A 76 -9.18 -3.38 11.32
N VAL A 77 -8.01 -3.62 10.72
CA VAL A 77 -7.89 -4.12 9.35
C VAL A 77 -8.62 -5.45 9.18
N LYS A 78 -8.46 -6.39 10.12
CA LYS A 78 -9.16 -7.69 10.09
C LYS A 78 -10.69 -7.54 10.10
N ARG A 79 -11.23 -6.63 10.91
CA ARG A 79 -12.68 -6.36 10.92
C ARG A 79 -13.16 -5.80 9.59
N LEU A 80 -12.44 -4.83 9.03
CA LEU A 80 -12.80 -4.24 7.74
C LEU A 80 -12.67 -5.28 6.61
N ALA A 81 -11.60 -6.06 6.57
CA ALA A 81 -11.43 -7.13 5.59
C ALA A 81 -12.60 -8.12 5.62
N ARG A 82 -13.04 -8.54 6.85
CA ARG A 82 -14.22 -9.39 7.02
C ARG A 82 -15.50 -8.74 6.48
N ALA A 83 -15.72 -7.46 6.73
CA ALA A 83 -16.87 -6.72 6.21
C ALA A 83 -16.84 -6.58 4.67
N LEU A 84 -15.66 -6.71 4.07
CA LEU A 84 -15.43 -6.72 2.63
C LEU A 84 -15.40 -8.13 2.02
N ASP A 85 -15.67 -9.20 2.79
CA ASP A 85 -15.58 -10.61 2.41
C ASP A 85 -14.17 -11.02 1.92
N LEU A 86 -13.14 -10.42 2.50
CA LEU A 86 -11.75 -10.71 2.18
C LEU A 86 -11.10 -11.57 3.29
N PRO A 87 -10.48 -12.72 2.92
CA PRO A 87 -9.57 -13.42 3.82
C PRO A 87 -8.47 -12.48 4.31
N HIS A 88 -8.19 -12.50 5.61
CA HIS A 88 -7.16 -11.67 6.21
C HIS A 88 -6.15 -12.50 7.01
N ARG A 89 -4.86 -12.20 6.86
CA ARG A 89 -3.77 -12.76 7.66
C ARG A 89 -2.96 -11.65 8.31
N THR A 90 -2.66 -11.82 9.61
CA THR A 90 -1.67 -10.99 10.31
C THR A 90 -0.39 -11.80 10.43
N LEU A 91 0.69 -11.27 9.92
CA LEU A 91 2.03 -11.86 10.00
C LEU A 91 2.87 -11.04 10.98
N ARG A 92 3.68 -11.71 11.79
CA ARG A 92 4.57 -11.04 12.72
C ARG A 92 6.03 -11.21 12.29
N TRP A 93 6.78 -10.10 12.23
CA TRP A 93 8.21 -10.16 12.08
C TRP A 93 8.84 -10.68 13.39
N ARG A 94 9.25 -11.93 13.38
CA ARG A 94 9.87 -12.63 14.51
C ARG A 94 11.40 -12.53 14.43
N GLY A 95 12.07 -12.81 15.57
CA GLY A 95 13.54 -12.83 15.70
C GLY A 95 14.13 -11.50 16.15
N ALA A 96 15.44 -11.49 16.32
CA ALA A 96 16.22 -10.32 16.73
C ALA A 96 16.13 -9.21 15.67
N LYS A 97 16.00 -7.98 16.15
CA LYS A 97 15.96 -6.79 15.29
C LYS A 97 17.31 -6.11 15.32
N PRO A 98 17.80 -5.61 14.18
CA PRO A 98 19.08 -4.92 14.15
C PRO A 98 19.03 -3.66 15.01
N LYS A 99 20.17 -3.30 15.62
CA LYS A 99 20.29 -2.05 16.41
C LYS A 99 20.30 -0.81 15.52
N THR A 100 20.77 -0.95 14.28
CA THR A 100 20.84 0.14 13.28
C THR A 100 20.16 -0.31 11.98
N GLY A 101 19.72 0.66 11.15
CA GLY A 101 19.05 0.34 9.88
C GLY A 101 17.69 -0.36 10.02
N VAL A 102 17.02 -0.24 11.18
CA VAL A 102 15.74 -0.87 11.47
C VAL A 102 14.67 -0.65 10.37
N PRO A 103 14.51 0.55 9.78
CA PRO A 103 13.52 0.76 8.71
C PRO A 103 13.78 -0.08 7.46
N ALA A 104 15.05 -0.22 7.06
CA ALA A 104 15.42 -1.04 5.90
C ALA A 104 15.18 -2.53 6.17
N ALA A 105 15.58 -3.02 7.35
CA ALA A 105 15.36 -4.41 7.76
C ALA A 105 13.86 -4.73 7.90
N ALA A 106 13.06 -3.84 8.47
CA ALA A 106 11.60 -3.97 8.56
C ALA A 106 10.96 -4.05 7.16
N ARG A 107 11.43 -3.21 6.22
CA ARG A 107 10.98 -3.24 4.83
C ARG A 107 11.33 -4.56 4.15
N ALA A 108 12.55 -5.07 4.32
CA ALA A 108 12.96 -6.36 3.76
C ALA A 108 12.14 -7.51 4.36
N ALA A 109 11.97 -7.56 5.68
CA ALA A 109 11.15 -8.55 6.36
C ALA A 109 9.68 -8.52 5.87
N ARG A 110 9.12 -7.32 5.70
CA ARG A 110 7.75 -7.15 5.17
C ARG A 110 7.59 -7.82 3.80
N TYR A 111 8.48 -7.54 2.84
CA TYR A 111 8.33 -8.11 1.50
C TYR A 111 8.56 -9.61 1.49
N ARG A 112 9.53 -10.12 2.24
CA ARG A 112 9.75 -11.56 2.37
C ARG A 112 8.52 -12.29 2.94
N LEU A 113 7.90 -11.74 3.98
CA LEU A 113 6.68 -12.30 4.58
C LEU A 113 5.49 -12.26 3.62
N LEU A 114 5.29 -11.15 2.93
CA LEU A 114 4.23 -11.00 1.92
C LEU A 114 4.42 -11.98 0.76
N ALA A 115 5.65 -12.11 0.25
CA ALA A 115 5.97 -13.04 -0.82
C ALA A 115 5.75 -14.50 -0.40
N GLY A 116 6.06 -14.85 0.86
CA GLY A 116 5.74 -16.17 1.40
C GLY A 116 4.25 -16.48 1.36
N VAL A 117 3.38 -15.52 1.73
CA VAL A 117 1.93 -15.69 1.61
C VAL A 117 1.50 -15.77 0.15
N ALA A 118 2.06 -14.93 -0.73
CA ALA A 118 1.72 -14.94 -2.14
C ALA A 118 1.99 -16.32 -2.74
N ARG A 119 3.18 -16.88 -2.57
CA ARG A 119 3.53 -18.21 -3.04
C ARG A 119 2.62 -19.30 -2.46
N ALA A 120 2.40 -19.29 -1.15
CA ALA A 120 1.56 -20.30 -0.48
C ALA A 120 0.08 -20.24 -0.87
N SER A 121 -0.37 -19.11 -1.44
CA SER A 121 -1.75 -18.94 -1.89
C SER A 121 -1.93 -18.97 -3.41
N GLY A 122 -0.87 -19.21 -4.17
CA GLY A 122 -0.89 -19.16 -5.64
C GLY A 122 -1.10 -17.73 -6.18
N ALA A 123 -0.82 -16.70 -5.38
CA ALA A 123 -0.91 -15.33 -5.82
C ALA A 123 0.34 -14.92 -6.60
N THR A 124 0.13 -14.33 -7.76
CA THR A 124 1.21 -13.84 -8.64
C THR A 124 1.64 -12.42 -8.31
N HIS A 125 0.77 -11.65 -7.65
CA HIS A 125 0.98 -10.24 -7.39
C HIS A 125 0.77 -9.87 -5.93
N ILE A 126 1.57 -8.92 -5.47
CA ILE A 126 1.39 -8.20 -4.19
C ILE A 126 1.04 -6.75 -4.53
N LEU A 127 -0.15 -6.27 -4.17
CA LEU A 127 -0.51 -4.87 -4.32
C LEU A 127 -0.06 -4.06 -3.11
N THR A 128 0.53 -2.90 -3.39
CA THR A 128 0.94 -1.91 -2.38
C THR A 128 0.37 -0.54 -2.73
N ALA A 129 0.06 0.23 -1.70
CA ALA A 129 -0.65 1.49 -1.81
C ALA A 129 0.28 2.70 -1.95
N HIS A 130 1.31 2.61 -2.81
CA HIS A 130 2.13 3.77 -3.12
C HIS A 130 1.34 4.73 -4.01
N THR A 131 1.41 6.03 -3.67
CA THR A 131 0.62 7.12 -4.27
C THR A 131 1.48 8.00 -5.17
N ARG A 132 0.85 9.02 -5.81
CA ARG A 132 1.55 10.08 -6.53
C ARG A 132 2.48 10.89 -5.60
N ASP A 133 2.05 11.11 -4.36
CA ASP A 133 2.86 11.78 -3.34
C ASP A 133 4.13 10.97 -3.01
N ASP A 134 4.03 9.65 -2.89
CA ASP A 134 5.20 8.78 -2.71
C ASP A 134 6.16 8.81 -3.91
N GLN A 135 5.63 9.00 -5.13
CA GLN A 135 6.46 9.20 -6.33
C GLN A 135 7.24 10.50 -6.25
N ALA A 136 6.57 11.62 -5.92
CA ALA A 136 7.20 12.92 -5.77
C ALA A 136 8.30 12.88 -4.68
N GLU A 137 8.00 12.32 -3.50
CA GLU A 137 8.99 12.13 -2.44
C GLU A 137 10.19 11.30 -2.90
N THR A 138 9.94 10.22 -3.63
CA THR A 138 11.00 9.34 -4.11
C THR A 138 11.88 10.04 -5.14
N LEU A 139 11.30 10.82 -6.04
CA LEU A 139 12.02 11.64 -7.01
C LEU A 139 12.92 12.65 -6.31
N LEU A 140 12.37 13.43 -5.37
CA LEU A 140 13.11 14.44 -4.61
C LEU A 140 14.25 13.83 -3.79
N MET A 141 14.00 12.72 -3.11
CA MET A 141 15.05 12.00 -2.38
C MET A 141 16.20 11.56 -3.28
N ARG A 142 15.92 11.19 -4.52
CA ARG A 142 16.94 10.79 -5.51
C ARG A 142 17.69 11.99 -6.08
N LEU A 143 16.98 13.08 -6.35
CA LEU A 143 17.59 14.36 -6.76
C LEU A 143 18.58 14.86 -5.69
N LEU A 144 18.15 14.90 -4.43
CA LEU A 144 18.99 15.35 -3.31
C LEU A 144 20.23 14.47 -3.08
N ARG A 145 20.22 13.22 -3.59
CA ARG A 145 21.37 12.30 -3.54
C ARG A 145 22.24 12.35 -4.77
N GLY A 146 21.98 13.25 -5.70
CA GLY A 146 22.75 13.37 -6.95
C GLY A 146 22.53 12.20 -7.92
N SER A 147 21.36 11.54 -7.89
CA SER A 147 21.07 10.46 -8.82
C SER A 147 21.00 10.99 -10.26
N GLY A 148 21.68 10.31 -11.20
CA GLY A 148 21.57 10.60 -12.64
C GLY A 148 20.16 10.31 -13.20
N ILE A 149 19.94 10.67 -14.46
CA ILE A 149 18.62 10.61 -15.15
C ILE A 149 17.95 9.24 -14.98
N THR A 150 18.67 8.14 -15.17
CA THR A 150 18.15 6.78 -14.99
C THR A 150 17.66 6.52 -13.54
N GLY A 151 18.38 7.10 -12.56
CA GLY A 151 17.99 7.01 -11.15
C GLY A 151 16.73 7.79 -10.82
N LEU A 152 16.37 8.83 -11.60
CA LEU A 152 15.19 9.68 -11.37
C LEU A 152 13.87 9.03 -11.82
N ALA A 153 13.89 7.88 -12.49
CA ALA A 153 12.68 7.19 -12.97
C ALA A 153 11.64 6.82 -11.89
N ALA A 154 11.89 7.15 -10.61
CA ALA A 154 11.01 6.91 -9.46
C ALA A 154 10.58 5.42 -9.34
N MET A 155 9.31 5.14 -8.97
CA MET A 155 8.83 3.76 -8.82
C MET A 155 8.08 3.31 -10.06
N ALA A 156 8.41 2.13 -10.60
CA ALA A 156 7.62 1.51 -11.65
C ALA A 156 6.27 1.00 -11.12
N ARG A 157 5.24 1.00 -12.00
CA ARG A 157 3.91 0.45 -11.69
C ARG A 157 3.97 -1.02 -11.28
N GLN A 158 4.88 -1.77 -11.89
CA GLN A 158 5.18 -3.15 -11.50
C GLN A 158 6.70 -3.36 -11.42
N SER A 159 7.13 -4.20 -10.50
CA SER A 159 8.53 -4.62 -10.38
C SER A 159 8.58 -5.99 -9.72
N GLU A 160 9.53 -6.82 -10.12
CA GLU A 160 9.74 -8.11 -9.46
C GLU A 160 10.41 -7.91 -8.10
N ARG A 161 9.97 -8.68 -7.12
CA ARG A 161 10.58 -8.74 -5.79
C ARG A 161 10.28 -10.07 -5.11
N GLU A 162 11.31 -10.73 -4.58
CA GLU A 162 11.18 -12.01 -3.85
C GLU A 162 10.47 -13.09 -4.70
N GLY A 163 10.65 -13.09 -6.02
CA GLY A 163 10.03 -14.03 -6.94
C GLY A 163 8.53 -13.84 -7.14
N VAL A 164 7.98 -12.65 -6.84
CA VAL A 164 6.59 -12.26 -7.09
C VAL A 164 6.52 -10.83 -7.64
N TRP A 165 5.45 -10.51 -8.37
CA TRP A 165 5.23 -9.17 -8.88
C TRP A 165 4.72 -8.23 -7.78
N LEU A 166 5.43 -7.14 -7.56
CA LEU A 166 4.99 -6.03 -6.71
C LEU A 166 4.31 -4.99 -7.58
N ALA A 167 3.02 -4.82 -7.41
CA ALA A 167 2.19 -3.91 -8.20
C ALA A 167 1.73 -2.70 -7.37
N ARG A 168 1.61 -1.54 -8.02
CA ARG A 168 1.30 -0.24 -7.41
C ARG A 168 0.21 0.46 -8.21
N PRO A 169 -1.05 0.06 -8.03
CA PRO A 169 -2.15 0.62 -8.84
C PRO A 169 -2.39 2.11 -8.59
N LEU A 170 -2.00 2.63 -7.43
CA LEU A 170 -2.31 3.99 -6.99
C LEU A 170 -1.21 5.02 -7.29
N LEU A 171 -0.16 4.69 -8.07
CA LEU A 171 0.97 5.60 -8.33
C LEU A 171 0.59 6.95 -8.97
N GLY A 172 -0.50 7.00 -9.71
CA GLY A 172 -1.01 8.25 -10.32
C GLY A 172 -2.06 8.96 -9.47
N ILE A 173 -2.43 8.42 -8.30
CA ILE A 173 -3.52 8.91 -7.46
C ILE A 173 -2.94 9.70 -6.28
N PRO A 174 -3.38 10.93 -6.04
CA PRO A 174 -2.96 11.70 -4.88
C PRO A 174 -3.59 11.16 -3.61
N LYS A 175 -2.89 11.31 -2.50
CA LYS A 175 -3.34 10.86 -1.18
C LYS A 175 -4.65 11.53 -0.75
N SER A 176 -4.83 12.82 -1.05
CA SER A 176 -6.06 13.59 -0.81
C SER A 176 -7.29 12.91 -1.41
N GLN A 177 -7.19 12.41 -2.63
CA GLN A 177 -8.27 11.71 -3.32
C GLN A 177 -8.62 10.37 -2.65
N LEU A 178 -7.62 9.64 -2.11
CA LEU A 178 -7.85 8.42 -1.34
C LEU A 178 -8.58 8.72 -0.03
N VAL A 179 -8.16 9.75 0.69
CA VAL A 179 -8.82 10.20 1.92
C VAL A 179 -10.26 10.65 1.64
N ALA A 180 -10.49 11.45 0.59
CA ALA A 180 -11.84 11.85 0.18
C ALA A 180 -12.73 10.65 -0.16
N THR A 181 -12.16 9.63 -0.82
CA THR A 181 -12.85 8.37 -1.15
C THR A 181 -13.29 7.61 0.11
N LEU A 182 -12.41 7.48 1.10
CA LEU A 182 -12.72 6.81 2.37
C LEU A 182 -13.74 7.58 3.20
N ASN A 183 -13.62 8.91 3.25
CA ASN A 183 -14.56 9.78 3.97
C ASN A 183 -15.98 9.67 3.37
N LYS A 184 -16.09 9.73 2.03
CA LYS A 184 -17.38 9.51 1.33
C LYS A 184 -17.96 8.13 1.62
N ALA A 185 -17.11 7.11 1.72
CA ALA A 185 -17.50 5.74 2.03
C ALA A 185 -17.74 5.49 3.53
N LYS A 186 -17.46 6.46 4.40
CA LYS A 186 -17.51 6.35 5.88
C LYS A 186 -16.64 5.21 6.41
N ILE A 187 -15.48 5.00 5.80
CA ILE A 187 -14.50 3.97 6.20
C ILE A 187 -13.44 4.60 7.11
N ALA A 188 -13.33 4.06 8.33
CA ALA A 188 -12.31 4.48 9.28
C ALA A 188 -10.93 3.92 8.91
N PHE A 189 -9.88 4.71 9.17
CA PHE A 189 -8.47 4.36 8.99
C PHE A 189 -7.63 4.88 10.16
N ALA A 190 -6.44 4.32 10.34
CA ALA A 190 -5.51 4.80 11.37
C ALA A 190 -4.74 6.01 10.86
N ASP A 191 -4.65 7.06 11.69
CA ASP A 191 -3.70 8.16 11.49
C ASP A 191 -2.46 7.89 12.38
N ASP A 192 -1.37 7.48 11.75
CA ASP A 192 -0.13 7.16 12.43
C ASP A 192 0.68 8.43 12.68
N PRO A 193 0.89 8.87 13.94
CA PRO A 193 1.65 10.07 14.26
C PRO A 193 3.07 10.07 13.71
N THR A 194 3.67 8.89 13.52
CA THR A 194 5.03 8.77 12.96
C THR A 194 5.13 9.23 11.50
N ASN A 195 4.00 9.34 10.79
CA ASN A 195 3.96 9.92 9.45
C ASN A 195 4.26 11.43 9.42
N ARG A 196 4.21 12.09 10.60
CA ARG A 196 4.49 13.52 10.78
C ARG A 196 5.81 13.77 11.51
N ASP A 197 6.53 12.73 11.91
CA ASP A 197 7.78 12.84 12.66
C ASP A 197 8.91 13.32 11.74
N ILE A 198 9.32 14.58 11.94
CA ILE A 198 10.37 15.26 11.17
C ILE A 198 11.78 14.65 11.35
N ASN A 199 11.97 13.74 12.31
CA ASN A 199 13.21 12.98 12.42
C ASN A 199 13.44 12.06 11.23
N TYR A 200 12.39 11.75 10.46
CA TYR A 200 12.50 10.97 9.24
C TYR A 200 12.55 11.88 7.99
N THR A 201 13.32 11.47 6.99
CA THR A 201 13.53 12.24 5.75
C THR A 201 12.24 12.54 5.00
N ARG A 202 11.31 11.58 4.90
CA ARG A 202 10.06 11.75 4.17
C ARG A 202 9.13 12.80 4.77
N PRO A 203 8.81 12.81 6.08
CA PRO A 203 8.04 13.90 6.70
C PRO A 203 8.68 15.27 6.52
N ARG A 204 10.02 15.38 6.61
CA ARG A 204 10.73 16.65 6.33
C ARG A 204 10.52 17.13 4.91
N LEU A 205 10.60 16.23 3.92
CA LEU A 205 10.37 16.58 2.52
C LEU A 205 8.92 17.02 2.27
N ARG A 206 7.94 16.37 2.89
CA ARG A 206 6.54 16.80 2.80
C ARG A 206 6.34 18.23 3.27
N ALA A 207 6.94 18.59 4.40
CA ALA A 207 6.88 19.96 4.95
C ALA A 207 7.56 21.01 4.05
N LEU A 208 8.39 20.60 3.08
CA LEU A 208 9.02 21.49 2.10
C LEU A 208 8.24 21.61 0.78
N ILE A 209 7.30 20.70 0.53
CA ILE A 209 6.52 20.64 -0.74
C ILE A 209 5.14 21.27 -0.56
N LEU A 210 4.63 21.31 0.67
CA LEU A 210 3.36 21.91 1.07
C LEU A 210 3.56 23.31 1.60
#